data_5dad0d86715b91d6d5519018793420d8
#
_entry.id   5dad0d86715b91d6d5519018793420d8
#
_cell.length_a   1.000
_cell.length_b   1.000
_cell.length_c   1.000
_cell.angle_alpha   90.00
_cell.angle_beta   90.00
_cell.angle_gamma   90.00
#
_symmetry.space_group_name_H-M   'P 1'
#
loop_
_entity.id
_entity.type
_entity.pdbx_description
1 polymer ?
#
loop_
_entity_poly.entity_id
_entity_poly.type
_entity_poly.pdbx_seq_one_letter_code
_entity_poly.pdbx_strand_id
1 'polypeptide(L)'
;MSLKQWEKKVLKAHGAAARVAEIEDELRLAAGLTALREQAGLSQRELAKRIGVSQPRVAAIEQARNVTIDVLEQYVDAIGGRLEVNVVKGKRKIPLLRVVS
;
A
#
# COMPACT_ATOMS: atom_id res chain seq x y z
N MET A 1 23.37 -4.32 -0.66
CA MET A 1 22.70 -4.12 -1.97
C MET A 1 21.61 -3.07 -1.81
N SER A 2 21.61 -2.03 -2.63
CA SER A 2 20.58 -1.01 -2.58
C SER A 2 19.28 -1.53 -3.20
N LEU A 3 18.15 -0.92 -2.84
CA LEU A 3 16.84 -1.27 -3.38
C LEU A 3 16.83 -1.15 -4.92
N LYS A 4 17.47 -0.11 -5.46
CA LYS A 4 17.59 0.08 -6.91
C LYS A 4 18.38 -1.02 -7.61
N GLN A 5 19.46 -1.50 -6.99
CA GLN A 5 20.25 -2.59 -7.53
C GLN A 5 19.47 -3.91 -7.51
N TRP A 6 18.70 -4.14 -6.47
CA TRP A 6 17.83 -5.30 -6.37
C TRP A 6 16.75 -5.27 -7.44
N GLU A 7 16.08 -4.14 -7.62
CA GLU A 7 15.05 -3.96 -8.64
C GLU A 7 15.61 -4.19 -10.05
N LYS A 8 16.77 -3.63 -10.37
CA LYS A 8 17.43 -3.83 -11.66
C LYS A 8 17.76 -5.30 -11.88
N LYS A 9 18.23 -5.98 -10.86
CA LYS A 9 18.60 -7.40 -10.94
C LYS A 9 17.36 -8.26 -11.18
N VAL A 10 16.27 -7.98 -10.50
CA VAL A 10 15.00 -8.70 -10.65
C VAL A 10 14.42 -8.46 -12.05
N LEU A 11 14.36 -7.21 -12.49
CA LEU A 11 13.84 -6.85 -13.82
C LEU A 11 14.67 -7.49 -14.93
N LYS A 12 15.99 -7.46 -14.80
CA LYS A 12 16.90 -8.05 -15.78
C LYS A 12 16.80 -9.57 -15.85
N ALA A 13 16.58 -10.21 -14.71
CA ALA A 13 16.50 -11.67 -14.61
C ALA A 13 15.14 -12.23 -15.03
N HIS A 14 14.07 -11.49 -14.83
CA HIS A 14 12.71 -12.00 -14.98
C HIS A 14 11.85 -11.33 -16.06
N GLY A 15 12.29 -10.23 -16.65
CA GLY A 15 11.63 -9.59 -17.81
C GLY A 15 10.11 -9.45 -17.65
N ALA A 16 9.36 -10.12 -18.54
CA ALA A 16 7.90 -10.08 -18.57
C ALA A 16 7.25 -10.65 -17.29
N ALA A 17 7.87 -11.63 -16.64
CA ALA A 17 7.36 -12.20 -15.40
C ALA A 17 7.37 -11.19 -14.25
N ALA A 18 8.36 -10.28 -14.23
CA ALA A 18 8.42 -9.22 -13.23
C ALA A 18 7.26 -8.22 -13.39
N ARG A 19 6.87 -7.91 -14.63
CA ARG A 19 5.72 -7.03 -14.89
C ARG A 19 4.40 -7.65 -14.43
N VAL A 20 4.22 -8.94 -14.64
CA VAL A 20 3.03 -9.66 -14.18
C VAL A 20 2.97 -9.65 -12.64
N ALA A 21 4.10 -9.89 -11.98
CA ALA A 21 4.18 -9.85 -10.52
C ALA A 21 3.84 -8.47 -9.96
N GLU A 22 4.32 -7.39 -10.61
CA GLU A 22 3.99 -6.01 -10.21
C GLU A 22 2.50 -5.74 -10.30
N ILE A 23 1.86 -6.14 -11.39
CA ILE A 23 0.42 -5.98 -11.59
C ILE A 23 -0.36 -6.76 -10.53
N GLU A 24 0.03 -7.99 -10.24
CA GLU A 24 -0.60 -8.79 -9.19
C GLU A 24 -0.49 -8.14 -7.82
N ASP A 25 0.67 -7.57 -7.48
CA ASP A 25 0.90 -6.89 -6.22
C ASP A 25 0.06 -5.61 -6.10
N GLU A 26 -0.07 -4.84 -7.18
CA GLU A 26 -0.95 -3.67 -7.22
C GLU A 26 -2.41 -4.06 -6.99
N LEU A 27 -2.87 -5.13 -7.65
CA LEU A 27 -4.24 -5.64 -7.48
C LEU A 27 -4.50 -6.14 -6.07
N ARG A 28 -3.53 -6.78 -5.45
CA ARG A 28 -3.64 -7.23 -4.05
C ARG A 28 -3.73 -6.06 -3.10
N LEU A 29 -2.92 -5.04 -3.30
CA LEU A 29 -2.96 -3.84 -2.48
C LEU A 29 -4.31 -3.13 -2.63
N ALA A 30 -4.79 -2.97 -3.85
CA ALA A 30 -6.07 -2.35 -4.13
C ALA A 30 -7.21 -3.11 -3.45
N ALA A 31 -7.26 -4.42 -3.63
CA ALA A 31 -8.28 -5.27 -3.00
C ALA A 31 -8.18 -5.22 -1.47
N GLY A 32 -6.97 -5.19 -0.93
CA GLY A 32 -6.73 -5.10 0.50
C GLY A 32 -7.22 -3.79 1.11
N LEU A 33 -6.95 -2.67 0.46
CA LEU A 33 -7.39 -1.36 0.91
C LEU A 33 -8.93 -1.27 0.91
N THR A 34 -9.56 -1.69 -0.17
CA THR A 34 -11.02 -1.71 -0.28
C THR A 34 -11.64 -2.60 0.82
N ALA A 35 -11.09 -3.78 1.03
CA ALA A 35 -11.57 -4.71 2.05
C ALA A 35 -11.45 -4.11 3.46
N LEU A 36 -10.34 -3.46 3.77
CA LEU A 36 -10.15 -2.79 5.06
C LEU A 36 -11.21 -1.71 5.28
N ARG A 37 -11.48 -0.90 4.27
CA ARG A 37 -12.51 0.15 4.36
C ARG A 37 -13.89 -0.46 4.59
N GLU A 38 -14.24 -1.47 3.83
CA GLU A 38 -15.53 -2.15 3.95
C GLU A 38 -15.71 -2.81 5.30
N GLN A 39 -14.66 -3.45 5.83
CA GLN A 39 -14.67 -4.03 7.17
C GLN A 39 -14.86 -2.98 8.25
N ALA A 40 -14.39 -1.76 8.02
CA ALA A 40 -14.60 -0.64 8.93
C ALA A 40 -16.01 -0.04 8.81
N GLY A 41 -16.82 -0.52 7.87
CA GLY A 41 -18.18 -0.04 7.64
C GLY A 41 -18.26 1.33 6.98
N LEU A 42 -17.23 1.73 6.25
CA LEU A 42 -17.13 3.05 5.64
C LEU A 42 -17.31 3.00 4.13
N SER A 43 -18.08 3.94 3.59
CA SER A 43 -18.09 4.20 2.15
C SER A 43 -16.86 5.00 1.75
N GLN A 44 -16.56 5.06 0.44
CA GLN A 44 -15.48 5.90 -0.05
C GLN A 44 -15.71 7.37 0.31
N ARG A 45 -16.95 7.85 0.27
CA ARG A 45 -17.30 9.22 0.63
C ARG A 45 -17.07 9.51 2.11
N GLU A 46 -17.44 8.58 2.98
CA GLU A 46 -17.23 8.71 4.41
C GLU A 46 -15.74 8.73 4.75
N LEU A 47 -14.97 7.84 4.12
CA LEU A 47 -13.51 7.82 4.30
C LEU A 47 -12.86 9.11 3.77
N ALA A 48 -13.32 9.60 2.62
CA ALA A 48 -12.84 10.86 2.04
C ALA A 48 -13.02 12.02 3.03
N LYS A 49 -14.16 12.10 3.69
CA LYS A 49 -14.41 13.11 4.73
C LYS A 49 -13.45 12.99 5.89
N ARG A 50 -13.16 11.78 6.33
CA ARG A 50 -12.23 11.55 7.45
C ARG A 50 -10.81 11.96 7.12
N ILE A 51 -10.38 11.67 5.89
CA ILE A 51 -9.03 12.03 5.43
C ILE A 51 -8.95 13.53 5.07
N GLY A 52 -10.05 14.13 4.65
CA GLY A 52 -10.08 15.51 4.18
C GLY A 52 -9.76 15.63 2.68
N VAL A 53 -10.16 14.63 1.90
CA VAL A 53 -9.95 14.61 0.45
C VAL A 53 -11.27 14.34 -0.27
N SER A 54 -11.25 14.35 -1.60
CA SER A 54 -12.43 14.05 -2.40
C SER A 54 -12.65 12.53 -2.51
N GLN A 55 -13.89 12.11 -2.79
CA GLN A 55 -14.22 10.72 -3.03
C GLN A 55 -13.44 10.14 -4.23
N PRO A 56 -13.30 10.85 -5.36
CA PRO A 56 -12.46 10.35 -6.45
C PRO A 56 -10.99 10.12 -6.03
N ARG A 57 -10.50 10.90 -5.08
CA ARG A 57 -9.13 10.69 -4.55
C ARG A 57 -9.05 9.38 -3.79
N VAL A 58 -10.05 9.06 -2.96
CA VAL A 58 -10.11 7.76 -2.25
C VAL A 58 -10.19 6.62 -3.26
N ALA A 59 -11.01 6.75 -4.28
CA ALA A 59 -11.12 5.75 -5.35
C ALA A 59 -9.77 5.54 -6.05
N ALA A 60 -9.02 6.61 -6.31
CA ALA A 60 -7.68 6.52 -6.91
C ALA A 60 -6.69 5.81 -5.99
N ILE A 61 -6.72 6.09 -4.69
CA ILE A 61 -5.89 5.42 -3.69
C ILE A 61 -6.18 3.91 -3.69
N GLU A 62 -7.45 3.53 -3.73
CA GLU A 62 -7.86 2.14 -3.75
C GLU A 62 -7.51 1.40 -5.05
N GLN A 63 -7.15 2.13 -6.10
CA GLN A 63 -6.58 1.55 -7.32
C GLN A 63 -5.08 1.29 -7.20
N ALA A 64 -4.47 1.73 -6.11
CA ALA A 64 -3.05 1.54 -5.79
C ALA A 64 -2.08 2.10 -6.83
N ARG A 65 -2.49 3.14 -7.55
CA ARG A 65 -1.63 3.81 -8.52
C ARG A 65 -0.89 4.97 -7.87
N ASN A 66 0.44 4.94 -7.94
CA ASN A 66 1.31 6.00 -7.40
C ASN A 66 0.99 6.33 -5.93
N VAL A 67 0.75 5.29 -5.14
CA VAL A 67 0.45 5.46 -3.72
C VAL A 67 1.75 5.57 -2.94
N THR A 68 1.89 6.65 -2.18
CA THR A 68 3.04 6.86 -1.30
C THR A 68 2.76 6.28 0.08
N ILE A 69 3.80 6.10 0.87
CA ILE A 69 3.67 5.65 2.26
C ILE A 69 2.84 6.65 3.06
N ASP A 70 3.04 7.95 2.84
CA ASP A 70 2.26 8.99 3.52
C ASP A 70 0.76 8.86 3.25
N VAL A 71 0.39 8.58 2.02
CA VAL A 71 -1.01 8.40 1.62
C VAL A 71 -1.60 7.13 2.25
N LEU A 72 -0.84 6.03 2.24
CA LEU A 72 -1.25 4.77 2.90
C LEU A 72 -1.44 5.00 4.40
N GLU A 73 -0.55 5.76 5.02
CA GLU A 73 -0.62 6.11 6.43
C GLU A 73 -1.92 6.85 6.76
N GLN A 74 -2.26 7.87 5.98
CA GLN A 74 -3.49 8.63 6.14
C GLN A 74 -4.73 7.75 5.97
N TYR A 75 -4.71 6.88 4.97
CA TYR A 75 -5.81 5.96 4.68
C TYR A 75 -6.03 4.99 5.85
N VAL A 76 -4.96 4.34 6.30
CA VAL A 76 -5.01 3.35 7.37
C VAL A 76 -5.40 3.99 8.71
N ASP A 77 -4.88 5.18 9.01
CA ASP A 77 -5.22 5.94 10.20
C ASP A 77 -6.71 6.28 10.23
N ALA A 78 -7.27 6.70 9.11
CA ALA A 78 -8.68 7.08 9.01
C ALA A 78 -9.66 5.92 9.26
N ILE A 79 -9.22 4.68 9.04
CA ILE A 79 -10.03 3.49 9.33
C ILE A 79 -9.71 2.87 10.70
N GLY A 80 -8.92 3.57 11.53
CA GLY A 80 -8.58 3.12 12.88
C GLY A 80 -7.43 2.13 12.95
N GLY A 81 -6.70 1.94 11.87
CA GLY A 81 -5.55 1.06 11.83
C GLY A 81 -4.24 1.78 12.04
N ARG A 82 -3.15 1.04 11.92
CA ARG A 82 -1.80 1.57 11.99
C ARG A 82 -0.96 0.91 10.91
N LEU A 83 -0.23 1.73 10.15
CA LEU A 83 0.65 1.23 9.11
C LEU A 83 2.00 0.82 9.70
N GLU A 84 2.43 -0.38 9.39
CA GLU A 84 3.76 -0.86 9.72
C GLU A 84 4.46 -1.30 8.43
N VAL A 85 5.71 -0.90 8.27
CA VAL A 85 6.56 -1.34 7.17
C VAL A 85 7.75 -2.08 7.77
N ASN A 86 7.94 -3.33 7.37
CA ASN A 86 8.97 -4.18 7.91
C ASN A 86 9.88 -4.71 6.81
N VAL A 87 11.15 -4.91 7.16
CA VAL A 87 12.10 -5.63 6.33
C VAL A 87 12.18 -7.06 6.86
N VAL A 88 11.98 -8.02 5.97
CA VAL A 88 12.14 -9.44 6.31
C VAL A 88 13.52 -9.88 5.82
N LYS A 89 14.37 -10.29 6.75
CA LYS A 89 15.71 -10.78 6.46
C LYS A 89 15.89 -12.16 7.11
N GLY A 90 15.86 -13.19 6.28
CA GLY A 90 15.88 -14.55 6.78
C GLY A 90 14.63 -14.85 7.61
N LYS A 91 14.82 -15.23 8.88
CA LYS A 91 13.72 -15.45 9.82
C LYS A 91 13.40 -14.21 10.68
N ARG A 92 14.11 -13.11 10.43
CA ARG A 92 13.98 -11.88 11.22
C ARG A 92 13.05 -10.90 10.53
N LYS A 93 12.19 -10.27 11.31
CA LYS A 93 11.31 -9.21 10.88
C LYS A 93 11.76 -7.92 11.57
N ILE A 94 12.30 -7.00 10.78
CA ILE A 94 12.88 -5.76 11.30
C ILE A 94 11.92 -4.61 10.98
N PRO A 95 11.34 -3.94 11.99
CA PRO A 95 10.49 -2.77 11.73
C PRO A 95 11.33 -1.65 11.09
N LEU A 96 10.90 -1.17 9.93
CA LEU A 96 11.55 -0.08 9.24
C LEU A 96 10.84 1.24 9.52
N LEU A 97 9.52 1.21 9.53
CA LEU A 97 8.69 2.38 9.79
C LEU A 97 7.53 1.95 10.65
N ARG A 98 7.36 2.63 11.76
CA ARG A 98 6.20 2.43 12.64
C ARG A 98 5.56 3.79 12.85
N VAL A 99 4.34 3.92 12.35
CA VAL A 99 3.60 5.15 12.52
C VAL A 99 2.76 5.02 13.77
N VAL A 100 3.06 5.84 14.76
CA VAL A 100 2.29 5.92 15.99
C VAL A 100 1.34 7.11 15.83
N SER A 101 0.07 6.81 15.68
CA SER A 101 -0.96 7.84 15.68
C SER A 101 -1.32 8.27 17.10
#